data_0df4cb36bc20d7109a017176673340b4
#
_entry.id   0df4cb36bc20d7109a017176673340b4
#
_cell.length_a   1.000
_cell.length_b   1.000
_cell.length_c   1.000
_cell.angle_alpha   90.00
_cell.angle_beta   90.00
_cell.angle_gamma   90.00
#
_symmetry.space_group_name_H-M   'P 1'
#
loop_
_entity.id
_entity.type
_entity.pdbx_description
1 polymer ?
#
loop_
_entity_poly.entity_id
_entity_poly.type
_entity_poly.pdbx_seq_one_letter_code
_entity_poly.pdbx_strand_id
1 'polypeptide(L)'
;MGPLEELLFLGTLMALGAFSIDVMLPALEATAHRYGTSPTAAQLVVGLYFLGFALGQLLWGPLMDALGRRKVLRGALFGFSLAALATVAAPGFSLLLAARFVQGFFAASFRIGVTASIRDRYRGEAMARRLSYALLVLMVAPVLAPALGVALLALGPWAPYALPAFLGLLALLWSGRFRETLPE
;
A
#
# COMPACT_ATOMS: atom_id res chain seq x y z
N MET A 1 -8.15 -16.04 11.57
CA MET A 1 -8.20 -14.73 12.28
C MET A 1 -9.52 -14.66 13.05
N GLY A 2 -9.51 -14.10 14.28
CA GLY A 2 -10.72 -13.67 14.96
C GLY A 2 -11.29 -12.39 14.35
N PRO A 3 -12.55 -12.01 14.69
CA PRO A 3 -13.21 -10.84 14.07
C PRO A 3 -12.48 -9.51 14.27
N LEU A 4 -11.84 -9.28 15.40
CA LEU A 4 -11.05 -8.09 15.68
C LEU A 4 -9.73 -8.10 14.91
N GLU A 5 -9.04 -9.26 14.90
CA GLU A 5 -7.78 -9.41 14.17
C GLU A 5 -7.97 -9.19 12.67
N GLU A 6 -9.06 -9.69 12.11
CA GLU A 6 -9.42 -9.47 10.71
C GLU A 6 -9.66 -7.99 10.43
N LEU A 7 -10.40 -7.30 11.28
CA LEU A 7 -10.68 -5.88 11.13
C LEU A 7 -9.39 -5.05 11.17
N LEU A 8 -8.48 -5.36 12.09
CA LEU A 8 -7.17 -4.71 12.18
C LEU A 8 -6.32 -4.99 10.93
N PHE A 9 -6.30 -6.22 10.45
CA PHE A 9 -5.58 -6.58 9.23
C PHE A 9 -6.13 -5.83 8.01
N LEU A 10 -7.44 -5.83 7.81
CA LEU A 10 -8.08 -5.13 6.70
C LEU A 10 -7.86 -3.61 6.78
N GLY A 11 -7.95 -3.03 7.97
CA GLY A 11 -7.64 -1.61 8.20
C GLY A 11 -6.18 -1.27 7.86
N THR A 12 -5.25 -2.12 8.28
CA THR A 12 -3.82 -1.97 7.97
C THR A 12 -3.57 -2.02 6.46
N LEU A 13 -4.21 -2.95 5.74
CA LEU A 13 -4.09 -3.02 4.27
C LEU A 13 -4.61 -1.74 3.62
N MET A 14 -5.76 -1.24 4.06
CA MET A 14 -6.36 -0.03 3.50
C MET A 14 -5.45 1.20 3.71
N ALA A 15 -4.82 1.30 4.88
CA ALA A 15 -3.91 2.38 5.21
C ALA A 15 -2.54 2.26 4.51
N LEU A 16 -2.03 1.04 4.31
CA LEU A 16 -0.69 0.79 3.78
C LEU A 16 -0.45 1.45 2.41
N GLY A 17 -1.46 1.44 1.53
CA GLY A 17 -1.39 2.08 0.22
C GLY A 17 -1.20 3.60 0.32
N ALA A 18 -2.03 4.29 1.10
CA ALA A 18 -1.95 5.73 1.31
C ALA A 18 -0.68 6.11 2.10
N PHE A 19 -0.38 5.37 3.16
CA PHE A 19 0.82 5.56 3.97
C PHE A 19 2.10 5.54 3.14
N SER A 20 2.18 4.65 2.13
CA SER A 20 3.33 4.56 1.22
C SER A 20 3.55 5.79 0.35
N ILE A 21 2.52 6.63 0.18
CA ILE A 21 2.63 7.92 -0.52
C ILE A 21 3.08 8.98 0.46
N ASP A 22 2.35 9.12 1.56
CA ASP A 22 2.47 10.25 2.48
C ASP A 22 3.82 10.27 3.21
N VAL A 23 4.36 9.09 3.55
CA VAL A 23 5.68 8.96 4.20
C VAL A 23 6.83 9.44 3.33
N MET A 24 6.62 9.47 2.00
CA MET A 24 7.62 9.87 1.01
C MET A 24 7.64 11.38 0.74
N LEU A 25 6.56 12.09 1.02
CA LEU A 25 6.43 13.51 0.66
C LEU A 25 7.59 14.35 1.21
N PRO A 26 8.00 14.20 2.49
CA PRO A 26 9.15 14.93 3.02
C PRO A 26 10.50 14.53 2.39
N ALA A 27 10.55 13.34 1.76
CA ALA A 27 11.79 12.80 1.19
C ALA A 27 12.03 13.21 -0.27
N LEU A 28 11.12 13.93 -0.91
CA LEU A 28 11.23 14.27 -2.33
C LEU A 28 12.46 15.11 -2.65
N GLU A 29 12.78 16.08 -1.81
CA GLU A 29 13.98 16.93 -1.98
C GLU A 29 15.26 16.10 -1.81
N ALA A 30 15.32 15.28 -0.76
CA ALA A 30 16.44 14.36 -0.55
C ALA A 30 16.59 13.35 -1.70
N THR A 31 15.47 12.92 -2.29
CA THR A 31 15.47 12.06 -3.48
C THR A 31 16.04 12.80 -4.71
N ALA A 32 15.64 14.06 -4.93
CA ALA A 32 16.19 14.87 -6.00
C ALA A 32 17.73 14.98 -5.89
N HIS A 33 18.23 15.28 -4.70
CA HIS A 33 19.67 15.32 -4.42
C HIS A 33 20.35 13.97 -4.62
N ARG A 34 19.78 12.89 -4.11
CA ARG A 34 20.35 11.54 -4.23
C ARG A 34 20.57 11.11 -5.68
N TYR A 35 19.64 11.45 -6.57
CA TYR A 35 19.67 11.01 -7.95
C TYR A 35 20.13 12.13 -8.94
N GLY A 36 20.54 13.28 -8.45
CA GLY A 36 21.00 14.40 -9.29
C GLY A 36 19.91 14.90 -10.25
N THR A 37 18.64 14.89 -9.80
CA THR A 37 17.50 15.32 -10.61
C THR A 37 16.88 16.62 -10.08
N SER A 38 15.98 17.23 -10.84
CA SER A 38 15.28 18.44 -10.38
C SER A 38 14.20 18.09 -9.35
N PRO A 39 13.84 19.01 -8.43
CA PRO A 39 12.73 18.84 -7.50
C PRO A 39 11.40 18.54 -8.21
N THR A 40 11.19 19.14 -9.37
CA THR A 40 10.01 18.88 -10.22
C THR A 40 10.00 17.45 -10.76
N ALA A 41 11.14 16.94 -11.21
CA ALA A 41 11.23 15.55 -11.65
C ALA A 41 11.05 14.56 -10.50
N ALA A 42 11.53 14.88 -9.29
CA ALA A 42 11.34 14.03 -8.11
C ALA A 42 9.84 13.80 -7.78
N GLN A 43 8.96 14.73 -8.12
CA GLN A 43 7.51 14.57 -7.95
C GLN A 43 6.94 13.40 -8.78
N LEU A 44 7.63 12.97 -9.84
CA LEU A 44 7.25 11.78 -10.61
C LEU A 44 7.24 10.50 -9.75
N VAL A 45 7.99 10.47 -8.67
CA VAL A 45 7.97 9.36 -7.67
C VAL A 45 6.55 9.14 -7.12
N VAL A 46 5.82 10.21 -6.88
CA VAL A 46 4.41 10.19 -6.44
C VAL A 46 3.49 9.99 -7.63
N GLY A 47 3.73 10.71 -8.73
CA GLY A 47 2.90 10.67 -9.94
C GLY A 47 2.81 9.26 -10.53
N LEU A 48 3.94 8.56 -10.68
CA LEU A 48 3.96 7.19 -11.22
C LEU A 48 3.34 6.16 -10.27
N TYR A 49 3.45 6.36 -8.96
CA TYR A 49 2.72 5.55 -8.00
C TYR A 49 1.20 5.67 -8.22
N PHE A 50 0.68 6.90 -8.35
CA PHE A 50 -0.74 7.12 -8.62
C PHE A 50 -1.19 6.58 -9.98
N LEU A 51 -0.34 6.69 -11.00
CA LEU A 51 -0.63 6.10 -12.31
C LEU A 51 -0.76 4.58 -12.21
N GLY A 52 0.18 3.92 -11.55
CA GLY A 52 0.12 2.48 -11.29
C GLY A 52 -1.13 2.11 -10.49
N PHE A 53 -1.43 2.89 -9.43
CA PHE A 53 -2.61 2.70 -8.60
C PHE A 53 -3.92 2.82 -9.41
N ALA A 54 -4.04 3.81 -10.29
CA ALA A 54 -5.21 4.01 -11.14
C ALA A 54 -5.42 2.84 -12.11
N LEU A 55 -4.36 2.38 -12.77
CA LEU A 55 -4.43 1.22 -13.67
C LEU A 55 -4.73 -0.08 -12.90
N GLY A 56 -4.16 -0.24 -11.71
CA GLY A 56 -4.46 -1.39 -10.85
C GLY A 56 -5.93 -1.48 -10.47
N GLN A 57 -6.62 -0.36 -10.24
CA GLN A 57 -8.03 -0.37 -9.90
C GLN A 57 -8.92 -1.02 -10.97
N LEU A 58 -8.53 -0.99 -12.23
CA LEU A 58 -9.30 -1.59 -13.31
C LEU A 58 -9.19 -3.12 -13.33
N LEU A 59 -8.08 -3.67 -12.83
CA LEU A 59 -7.75 -5.10 -12.98
C LEU A 59 -7.99 -5.92 -11.72
N TRP A 60 -7.75 -5.34 -10.52
CA TRP A 60 -7.81 -6.10 -9.28
C TRP A 60 -9.22 -6.57 -8.90
N GLY A 61 -10.27 -5.82 -9.25
CA GLY A 61 -11.65 -6.22 -8.99
C GLY A 61 -12.01 -7.55 -9.67
N PRO A 62 -12.02 -7.60 -11.01
CA PRO A 62 -12.28 -8.83 -11.76
C PRO A 62 -11.36 -9.99 -11.37
N LEU A 63 -10.08 -9.71 -11.10
CA LEU A 63 -9.11 -10.75 -10.74
C LEU A 63 -9.44 -11.37 -9.37
N MET A 64 -9.89 -10.56 -8.41
CA MET A 64 -10.34 -11.04 -7.11
C MET A 64 -11.62 -11.87 -7.20
N ASP A 65 -12.54 -11.47 -8.07
CA ASP A 65 -13.77 -12.23 -8.30
C ASP A 65 -13.50 -13.59 -8.96
N ALA A 66 -12.49 -13.67 -9.81
CA ALA A 66 -12.13 -14.91 -10.51
C ALA A 66 -11.25 -15.87 -9.69
N LEU A 67 -10.29 -15.36 -8.91
CA LEU A 67 -9.25 -16.18 -8.25
C LEU A 67 -9.40 -16.27 -6.73
N GLY A 68 -10.33 -15.52 -6.14
CA GLY A 68 -10.52 -15.42 -4.70
C GLY A 68 -9.73 -14.28 -4.05
N ARG A 69 -10.31 -13.73 -2.98
CA ARG A 69 -9.77 -12.54 -2.27
C ARG A 69 -8.42 -12.83 -1.64
N ARG A 70 -8.33 -13.97 -0.95
CA ARG A 70 -7.11 -14.36 -0.21
C ARG A 70 -5.89 -14.53 -1.12
N LYS A 71 -6.05 -15.27 -2.22
CA LYS A 71 -4.93 -15.54 -3.14
C LYS A 71 -4.42 -14.25 -3.77
N VAL A 72 -5.34 -13.41 -4.26
CA VAL A 72 -5.00 -12.17 -4.93
C VAL A 72 -4.39 -11.16 -3.96
N LEU A 73 -4.94 -10.97 -2.77
CA LEU A 73 -4.37 -10.08 -1.75
C LEU A 73 -2.95 -10.51 -1.33
N ARG A 74 -2.71 -11.81 -1.16
CA ARG A 74 -1.36 -12.32 -0.82
C ARG A 74 -0.37 -12.09 -1.95
N GLY A 75 -0.77 -12.39 -3.20
CA GLY A 75 0.06 -12.13 -4.38
C GLY A 75 0.36 -10.65 -4.54
N ALA A 76 -0.64 -9.79 -4.32
CA ALA A 76 -0.47 -8.34 -4.38
C ALA A 76 0.42 -7.80 -3.26
N LEU A 77 0.29 -8.31 -2.03
CA LEU A 77 1.20 -7.97 -0.93
C LEU A 77 2.64 -8.37 -1.22
N PHE A 78 2.84 -9.54 -1.80
CA PHE A 78 4.17 -9.98 -2.23
C PHE A 78 4.75 -9.05 -3.30
N GLY A 79 3.98 -8.76 -4.37
CA GLY A 79 4.39 -7.84 -5.43
C GLY A 79 4.64 -6.41 -4.92
N PHE A 80 3.77 -5.91 -4.03
CA PHE A 80 3.95 -4.61 -3.37
C PHE A 80 5.25 -4.56 -2.56
N SER A 81 5.52 -5.58 -1.74
CA SER A 81 6.71 -5.63 -0.89
C SER A 81 7.99 -5.73 -1.72
N LEU A 82 7.97 -6.52 -2.79
CA LEU A 82 9.10 -6.63 -3.71
C LEU A 82 9.37 -5.30 -4.44
N ALA A 83 8.32 -4.64 -4.93
CA ALA A 83 8.43 -3.31 -5.54
C ALA A 83 8.93 -2.26 -4.54
N ALA A 84 8.44 -2.29 -3.28
CA ALA A 84 8.92 -1.41 -2.24
C ALA A 84 10.39 -1.63 -1.90
N LEU A 85 10.87 -2.88 -1.83
CA LEU A 85 12.29 -3.19 -1.69
C LEU A 85 13.10 -2.68 -2.88
N ALA A 86 12.57 -2.81 -4.11
CA ALA A 86 13.23 -2.28 -5.30
C ALA A 86 13.38 -0.75 -5.26
N THR A 87 12.45 0.00 -4.62
CA THR A 87 12.61 1.44 -4.43
C THR A 87 13.80 1.78 -3.51
N VAL A 88 14.03 0.98 -2.47
CA VAL A 88 15.16 1.17 -1.54
C VAL A 88 16.48 0.89 -2.24
N ALA A 89 16.52 -0.20 -3.02
CA ALA A 89 17.73 -0.68 -3.70
C ALA A 89 17.99 -0.01 -5.05
N ALA A 90 17.12 0.92 -5.51
CA ALA A 90 17.22 1.52 -6.83
C ALA A 90 18.56 2.24 -7.05
N PRO A 91 19.40 1.79 -8.01
CA PRO A 91 20.68 2.42 -8.31
C PRO A 91 20.53 3.70 -9.15
N GLY A 92 19.37 3.92 -9.76
CA GLY A 92 19.08 5.07 -10.61
C GLY A 92 17.63 5.50 -10.55
N PHE A 93 17.40 6.77 -10.92
CA PHE A 93 16.09 7.39 -10.84
C PHE A 93 15.02 6.68 -11.68
N SER A 94 15.36 6.22 -12.88
CA SER A 94 14.43 5.51 -13.77
C SER A 94 13.92 4.20 -13.13
N LEU A 95 14.80 3.44 -12.45
CA LEU A 95 14.38 2.23 -11.75
C LEU A 95 13.53 2.54 -10.53
N LEU A 96 13.85 3.62 -9.79
CA LEU A 96 12.99 4.10 -8.71
C LEU A 96 11.58 4.39 -9.23
N LEU A 97 11.46 5.11 -10.35
CA LEU A 97 10.17 5.45 -10.95
C LEU A 97 9.39 4.20 -11.38
N ALA A 98 10.06 3.24 -12.05
CA ALA A 98 9.44 1.97 -12.43
C ALA A 98 8.97 1.17 -11.21
N ALA A 99 9.79 1.09 -10.16
CA ALA A 99 9.43 0.41 -8.92
C ALA A 99 8.23 1.08 -8.22
N ARG A 100 8.16 2.42 -8.24
CA ARG A 100 7.01 3.16 -7.69
C ARG A 100 5.72 2.90 -8.47
N PHE A 101 5.78 2.86 -9.79
CA PHE A 101 4.65 2.49 -10.62
C PHE A 101 4.11 1.09 -10.25
N VAL A 102 5.00 0.10 -10.20
CA VAL A 102 4.64 -1.29 -9.85
C VAL A 102 4.10 -1.37 -8.42
N GLN A 103 4.70 -0.65 -7.48
CA GLN A 103 4.24 -0.58 -6.08
C GLN A 103 2.81 -0.01 -6.00
N GLY A 104 2.53 1.08 -6.71
CA GLY A 104 1.20 1.68 -6.80
C GLY A 104 0.18 0.73 -7.41
N PHE A 105 0.55 0.04 -8.49
CA PHE A 105 -0.30 -0.95 -9.14
C PHE A 105 -0.77 -2.05 -8.16
N PHE A 106 0.14 -2.61 -7.38
CA PHE A 106 -0.22 -3.60 -6.37
C PHE A 106 -0.99 -3.01 -5.19
N ALA A 107 -0.68 -1.78 -4.76
CA ALA A 107 -1.37 -1.12 -3.65
C ALA A 107 -2.87 -0.89 -3.93
N ALA A 108 -3.27 -0.73 -5.19
CA ALA A 108 -4.68 -0.60 -5.57
C ALA A 108 -5.53 -1.80 -5.13
N SER A 109 -4.94 -3.00 -5.10
CA SER A 109 -5.60 -4.23 -4.68
C SER A 109 -6.08 -4.19 -3.23
N PHE A 110 -5.38 -3.46 -2.36
CA PHE A 110 -5.69 -3.43 -0.93
C PHE A 110 -7.06 -2.83 -0.66
N ARG A 111 -7.33 -1.65 -1.22
CA ARG A 111 -8.61 -0.98 -1.06
C ARG A 111 -9.77 -1.81 -1.65
N ILE A 112 -9.58 -2.38 -2.84
CA ILE A 112 -10.57 -3.20 -3.52
C ILE A 112 -10.84 -4.46 -2.70
N GLY A 113 -9.79 -5.19 -2.32
CA GLY A 113 -9.89 -6.44 -1.58
C GLY A 113 -10.49 -6.28 -0.18
N VAL A 114 -10.15 -5.19 0.54
CA VAL A 114 -10.75 -4.88 1.84
C VAL A 114 -12.24 -4.64 1.69
N THR A 115 -12.64 -3.80 0.74
CA THR A 115 -14.06 -3.49 0.52
C THR A 115 -14.84 -4.74 0.10
N ALA A 116 -14.30 -5.55 -0.82
CA ALA A 116 -14.91 -6.79 -1.26
C ALA A 116 -15.05 -7.79 -0.10
N SER A 117 -13.98 -8.02 0.67
CA SER A 117 -13.99 -8.97 1.80
C SER A 117 -15.01 -8.59 2.88
N ILE A 118 -15.19 -7.29 3.15
CA ILE A 118 -16.21 -6.84 4.09
C ILE A 118 -17.62 -7.07 3.52
N ARG A 119 -17.83 -6.78 2.22
CA ARG A 119 -19.13 -7.00 1.55
C ARG A 119 -19.51 -8.48 1.45
N ASP A 120 -18.53 -9.36 1.27
CA ASP A 120 -18.79 -10.80 1.17
C ASP A 120 -19.34 -11.37 2.48
N ARG A 121 -18.88 -10.85 3.64
CA ARG A 121 -19.21 -11.39 4.97
C ARG A 121 -20.30 -10.65 5.73
N TYR A 122 -20.52 -9.38 5.45
CA TYR A 122 -21.39 -8.51 6.25
C TYR A 122 -22.44 -7.82 5.38
N ARG A 123 -23.61 -7.56 5.97
CA ARG A 123 -24.73 -6.87 5.32
C ARG A 123 -25.23 -5.72 6.20
N GLY A 124 -25.92 -4.78 5.59
CA GLY A 124 -26.62 -3.67 6.27
C GLY A 124 -25.69 -2.88 7.20
N GLU A 125 -26.15 -2.63 8.42
CA GLU A 125 -25.44 -1.82 9.42
C GLU A 125 -24.09 -2.41 9.84
N ALA A 126 -23.99 -3.75 9.95
CA ALA A 126 -22.73 -4.41 10.30
C ALA A 126 -21.65 -4.17 9.22
N MET A 127 -22.02 -4.20 7.96
CA MET A 127 -21.13 -3.86 6.85
C MET A 127 -20.68 -2.41 6.92
N ALA A 128 -21.63 -1.46 7.09
CA ALA A 128 -21.33 -0.03 7.17
C ALA A 128 -20.37 0.28 8.31
N ARG A 129 -20.61 -0.27 9.50
CA ARG A 129 -19.75 -0.09 10.67
C ARG A 129 -18.32 -0.60 10.44
N ARG A 130 -18.14 -1.76 9.81
CA ARG A 130 -16.80 -2.31 9.53
C ARG A 130 -16.06 -1.53 8.45
N LEU A 131 -16.75 -1.08 7.42
CA LEU A 131 -16.17 -0.15 6.43
C LEU A 131 -15.74 1.16 7.07
N SER A 132 -16.56 1.73 7.97
CA SER A 132 -16.21 2.94 8.71
C SER A 132 -14.94 2.76 9.55
N TYR A 133 -14.78 1.63 10.25
CA TYR A 133 -13.55 1.35 11.00
C TYR A 133 -12.32 1.24 10.08
N ALA A 134 -12.43 0.56 8.93
CA ALA A 134 -11.34 0.48 7.97
C ALA A 134 -10.97 1.86 7.41
N LEU A 135 -11.96 2.72 7.15
CA LEU A 135 -11.76 4.11 6.72
C LEU A 135 -11.13 4.98 7.81
N LEU A 136 -11.49 4.79 9.09
CA LEU A 136 -10.85 5.50 10.20
C LEU A 136 -9.35 5.20 10.26
N VAL A 137 -8.95 3.93 10.09
CA VAL A 137 -7.53 3.56 10.03
C VAL A 137 -6.84 4.21 8.83
N LEU A 138 -7.51 4.24 7.67
CA LEU A 138 -7.01 4.95 6.48
C LEU A 138 -6.79 6.44 6.75
N MET A 139 -7.70 7.11 7.46
CA MET A 139 -7.61 8.56 7.76
C MET A 139 -6.47 8.92 8.71
N VAL A 140 -6.02 7.98 9.54
CA VAL A 140 -4.86 8.18 10.44
C VAL A 140 -3.55 8.20 9.66
N ALA A 141 -3.45 7.47 8.55
CA ALA A 141 -2.23 7.37 7.76
C ALA A 141 -1.68 8.72 7.28
N PRO A 142 -2.47 9.62 6.64
CA PRO A 142 -1.99 10.94 6.21
C PRO A 142 -1.56 11.86 7.36
N VAL A 143 -2.05 11.64 8.56
CA VAL A 143 -1.66 12.43 9.75
C VAL A 143 -0.29 12.00 10.27
N LEU A 144 -0.05 10.70 10.36
CA LEU A 144 1.17 10.15 10.94
C LEU A 144 2.31 10.00 9.94
N ALA A 145 2.00 9.67 8.69
CA ALA A 145 3.01 9.29 7.70
C ALA A 145 4.02 10.41 7.39
N PRO A 146 3.63 11.68 7.18
CA PRO A 146 4.61 12.75 6.94
C PRO A 146 5.55 12.97 8.13
N ALA A 147 5.03 12.95 9.36
CA ALA A 147 5.85 13.10 10.56
C ALA A 147 6.86 11.96 10.71
N LEU A 148 6.45 10.72 10.44
CA LEU A 148 7.35 9.57 10.40
C LEU A 148 8.35 9.69 9.25
N GLY A 149 7.95 10.20 8.08
CA GLY A 149 8.82 10.45 6.95
C GLY A 149 9.95 11.42 7.31
N VAL A 150 9.63 12.53 7.98
CA VAL A 150 10.63 13.49 8.49
C VAL A 150 11.58 12.82 9.48
N ALA A 151 11.06 12.08 10.46
CA ALA A 151 11.87 11.39 11.44
C ALA A 151 12.82 10.35 10.80
N LEU A 152 12.34 9.62 9.79
CA LEU A 152 13.12 8.62 9.07
C LEU A 152 14.25 9.22 8.23
N LEU A 153 14.10 10.46 7.74
CA LEU A 153 15.17 11.16 7.03
C LEU A 153 16.45 11.34 7.88
N ALA A 154 16.33 11.33 9.21
CA ALA A 154 17.48 11.34 10.09
C ALA A 154 18.37 10.08 9.95
N LEU A 155 17.81 8.96 9.47
CA LEU A 155 18.53 7.73 9.17
C LEU A 155 19.10 7.70 7.74
N GLY A 156 18.61 8.58 6.88
CA GLY A 156 19.05 8.71 5.49
C GLY A 156 17.90 8.78 4.48
N PRO A 157 18.18 9.19 3.23
CA PRO A 157 17.15 9.39 2.20
C PRO A 157 16.47 8.10 1.73
N TRP A 158 17.01 6.95 2.07
CA TRP A 158 16.44 5.63 1.77
C TRP A 158 15.38 5.18 2.79
N ALA A 159 15.43 5.69 4.02
CA ALA A 159 14.63 5.18 5.12
C ALA A 159 13.10 5.36 4.95
N PRO A 160 12.59 6.49 4.42
CA PRO A 160 11.16 6.61 4.10
C PRO A 160 10.69 5.57 3.08
N TYR A 161 11.56 5.10 2.18
CA TYR A 161 11.25 4.03 1.23
C TYR A 161 11.26 2.64 1.88
N ALA A 162 12.08 2.44 2.90
CA ALA A 162 12.20 1.16 3.59
C ALA A 162 10.98 0.83 4.46
N LEU A 163 10.32 1.84 5.04
CA LEU A 163 9.20 1.62 5.94
C LEU A 163 7.99 0.95 5.25
N PRO A 164 7.52 1.37 4.07
CA PRO A 164 6.49 0.64 3.33
C PRO A 164 6.88 -0.79 2.96
N ALA A 165 8.17 -1.04 2.65
CA ALA A 165 8.66 -2.38 2.39
C ALA A 165 8.56 -3.27 3.63
N PHE A 166 9.00 -2.77 4.77
CA PHE A 166 8.91 -3.47 6.05
C PHE A 166 7.45 -3.78 6.44
N LEU A 167 6.57 -2.77 6.38
CA LEU A 167 5.15 -2.93 6.69
C LEU A 167 4.45 -3.89 5.71
N GLY A 168 4.80 -3.85 4.42
CA GLY A 168 4.30 -4.77 3.42
C GLY A 168 4.69 -6.22 3.70
N LEU A 169 5.93 -6.47 4.09
CA LEU A 169 6.40 -7.80 4.50
C LEU A 169 5.70 -8.30 5.77
N LEU A 170 5.52 -7.45 6.78
CA LEU A 170 4.75 -7.81 7.97
C LEU A 170 3.30 -8.16 7.62
N ALA A 171 2.66 -7.35 6.77
CA ALA A 171 1.29 -7.62 6.31
C ALA A 171 1.22 -8.93 5.49
N LEU A 172 2.23 -9.22 4.68
CA LEU A 172 2.34 -10.47 3.93
C LEU A 172 2.41 -11.69 4.86
N LEU A 173 3.23 -11.63 5.90
CA LEU A 173 3.31 -12.68 6.92
C LEU A 173 1.97 -12.84 7.65
N TRP A 174 1.37 -11.73 8.06
CA TRP A 174 0.06 -11.73 8.73
C TRP A 174 -1.06 -12.28 7.85
N SER A 175 -1.00 -12.03 6.52
CA SER A 175 -1.98 -12.53 5.53
C SER A 175 -2.10 -14.06 5.49
N GLY A 176 -1.11 -14.78 6.00
CA GLY A 176 -1.15 -16.23 6.13
C GLY A 176 -2.35 -16.74 6.93
N ARG A 177 -2.82 -15.94 7.90
CA ARG A 177 -3.98 -16.23 8.77
C ARG A 177 -5.31 -15.74 8.19
N PHE A 178 -5.30 -14.94 7.13
CA PHE A 178 -6.51 -14.44 6.47
C PHE A 178 -7.22 -15.59 5.74
N ARG A 179 -8.53 -15.69 5.92
CA ARG A 179 -9.37 -16.74 5.31
C ARG A 179 -10.02 -16.21 4.03
N GLU A 180 -10.31 -17.12 3.10
CA GLU A 180 -11.08 -16.78 1.91
C GLU A 180 -12.46 -16.23 2.29
N THR A 181 -12.90 -15.22 1.55
CA THR A 181 -14.18 -14.55 1.77
C THR A 181 -15.11 -14.64 0.57
N LEU A 182 -14.57 -15.03 -0.61
CA LEU A 182 -15.39 -15.21 -1.80
C LEU A 182 -16.44 -16.30 -1.50
N PRO A 183 -17.76 -16.01 -1.67
CA PRO A 183 -18.80 -17.01 -1.61
C PRO A 183 -18.58 -18.11 -2.66
N GLU A 184 -18.92 -19.37 -2.31
CA GLU A 184 -18.92 -20.50 -3.25
C GLU A 184 -20.04 -20.34 -4.28
#